data_8482d76d0c6236fab76b708929ab1412
#
_entry.id   8482d76d0c6236fab76b708929ab1412
#
_cell.length_a   1.000
_cell.length_b   1.000
_cell.length_c   1.000
_cell.angle_alpha   90.00
_cell.angle_beta   90.00
_cell.angle_gamma   90.00
#
_symmetry.space_group_name_H-M   'P 1'
#
loop_
_entity.id
_entity.type
_entity.pdbx_description
1 polymer ?
#
loop_
_entity_poly.entity_id
_entity_poly.type
_entity_poly.pdbx_seq_one_letter_code
_entity_poly.pdbx_strand_id
1 'polypeptide(L)'
;MRKIFGIGETVLDIIFREDQPNAAIPGGSTFNAMISLGRMTRKNSPGTKVIMVSETGSDHVGDIVTSFMEANNVRSEAVTRNPGTQTHISLAFLDKDNNAQYEFYKDHASASLKEDVVSRMDFEKDDLVLFGSYFAINPRLRSYVRSLLEKAHNAGAVIFYDINFRKNHQNDLTETFSNIEENCRLSDFVRGSTEDFGYLFGTSDPQEIYEGHMKSLCSNLICTQGAGPVEIFTEDKHLSFPVEDYDTVSTIGAGDNFNAGFLFSLLAQDICKDGISDLTDEEWETLVETAGRFSKNVCQSIFNYVDEDFCNNLSLSAKKR
;
A
#
# COMPACT_ATOMS: atom_id res chain seq x y z
N MET A 1 4.43 3.24 -21.68
CA MET A 1 4.65 2.12 -20.72
C MET A 1 4.16 2.60 -19.38
N ARG A 2 3.30 1.85 -18.73
CA ARG A 2 2.63 2.26 -17.47
C ARG A 2 3.64 2.52 -16.36
N LYS A 3 3.42 3.57 -15.58
CA LYS A 3 4.18 3.90 -14.37
C LYS A 3 3.39 3.40 -13.14
N ILE A 4 4.09 3.13 -12.06
CA ILE A 4 3.49 2.80 -10.76
C ILE A 4 3.95 3.85 -9.77
N PHE A 5 3.01 4.57 -9.17
CA PHE A 5 3.26 5.57 -8.14
C PHE A 5 2.79 5.06 -6.79
N GLY A 6 3.64 5.17 -5.78
CA GLY A 6 3.27 4.96 -4.39
C GLY A 6 3.29 6.29 -3.64
N ILE A 7 2.17 6.67 -3.04
CA ILE A 7 2.07 7.90 -2.24
C ILE A 7 1.89 7.49 -0.78
N GLY A 8 2.91 7.69 0.05
CA GLY A 8 2.85 7.21 1.42
C GLY A 8 4.06 7.57 2.26
N GLU A 9 4.01 7.17 3.52
CA GLU A 9 5.07 7.40 4.50
C GLU A 9 6.28 6.47 4.27
N THR A 10 7.45 6.97 4.62
CA THR A 10 8.67 6.18 4.75
C THR A 10 9.23 6.32 6.15
N VAL A 11 9.66 5.21 6.73
CA VAL A 11 10.24 5.13 8.08
C VAL A 11 11.46 4.23 8.09
N LEU A 12 12.30 4.32 9.11
CA LEU A 12 13.27 3.28 9.43
C LEU A 12 12.73 2.49 10.63
N ASP A 13 12.37 1.24 10.41
CA ASP A 13 11.93 0.33 11.47
C ASP A 13 13.15 -0.28 12.16
N ILE A 14 13.30 -0.05 13.47
CA ILE A 14 14.30 -0.71 14.30
C ILE A 14 13.59 -1.84 15.05
N ILE A 15 13.91 -3.06 14.67
CA ILE A 15 13.27 -4.26 15.21
C ILE A 15 14.03 -4.72 16.45
N PHE A 16 13.31 -4.86 17.55
CA PHE A 16 13.80 -5.39 18.81
C PHE A 16 13.28 -6.80 19.03
N ARG A 17 14.15 -7.67 19.52
CA ARG A 17 13.80 -9.01 19.98
C ARG A 17 14.45 -9.22 21.34
N GLU A 18 13.66 -9.63 22.34
CA GLU A 18 14.13 -9.76 23.75
C GLU A 18 14.85 -8.48 24.23
N ASP A 19 14.26 -7.31 23.97
CA ASP A 19 14.78 -5.98 24.31
C ASP A 19 16.17 -5.64 23.72
N GLN A 20 16.63 -6.42 22.73
CA GLN A 20 17.87 -6.15 22.01
C GLN A 20 17.57 -5.73 20.56
N PRO A 21 18.26 -4.72 20.02
CA PRO A 21 18.12 -4.37 18.61
C PRO A 21 18.61 -5.52 17.73
N ASN A 22 17.73 -5.98 16.82
CA ASN A 22 17.99 -7.13 15.96
C ASN A 22 18.27 -6.70 14.51
N ALA A 23 17.53 -5.72 14.01
CA ALA A 23 17.67 -5.23 12.64
C ALA A 23 17.18 -3.78 12.54
N ALA A 24 17.67 -3.07 11.52
CA ALA A 24 17.13 -1.77 11.10
C ALA A 24 16.80 -1.86 9.60
N ILE A 25 15.52 -1.71 9.26
CA ILE A 25 14.98 -1.98 7.92
C ILE A 25 14.10 -0.80 7.50
N PRO A 26 14.34 -0.20 6.30
CA PRO A 26 13.41 0.78 5.76
C PRO A 26 12.02 0.17 5.55
N GLY A 27 10.99 0.91 5.94
CA GLY A 27 9.60 0.45 5.95
C GLY A 27 8.58 1.56 5.72
N GLY A 28 7.35 1.24 5.99
CA GLY A 28 6.14 2.01 5.72
C GLY A 28 5.20 1.21 4.81
N SER A 29 3.90 1.29 5.02
CA SER A 29 2.94 0.43 4.31
C SER A 29 3.08 0.54 2.78
N THR A 30 2.88 1.73 2.22
CA THR A 30 3.08 1.95 0.78
C THR A 30 4.51 1.66 0.34
N PHE A 31 5.51 2.00 1.16
CA PHE A 31 6.91 1.72 0.86
C PHE A 31 7.18 0.22 0.67
N ASN A 32 6.69 -0.63 1.57
CA ASN A 32 6.86 -2.09 1.49
C ASN A 32 6.30 -2.64 0.18
N ALA A 33 5.10 -2.20 -0.19
CA ALA A 33 4.47 -2.55 -1.46
C ALA A 33 5.32 -2.09 -2.66
N MET A 34 5.84 -0.87 -2.63
CA MET A 34 6.65 -0.32 -3.73
C MET A 34 7.99 -1.03 -3.88
N ILE A 35 8.64 -1.44 -2.77
CA ILE A 35 9.86 -2.27 -2.84
C ILE A 35 9.57 -3.61 -3.51
N SER A 36 8.49 -4.27 -3.14
CA SER A 36 8.07 -5.52 -3.78
C SER A 36 7.77 -5.36 -5.27
N LEU A 37 7.06 -4.30 -5.65
CA LEU A 37 6.80 -3.94 -7.04
C LEU A 37 8.08 -3.61 -7.81
N GLY A 38 9.02 -2.89 -7.19
CA GLY A 38 10.31 -2.56 -7.80
C GLY A 38 11.14 -3.80 -8.11
N ARG A 39 11.24 -4.73 -7.15
CA ARG A 39 11.91 -6.04 -7.34
C ARG A 39 11.24 -6.84 -8.46
N MET A 40 9.91 -6.91 -8.42
CA MET A 40 9.12 -7.69 -9.35
C MET A 40 9.20 -7.17 -10.78
N THR A 41 9.04 -5.85 -10.96
CA THR A 41 9.05 -5.20 -12.28
C THR A 41 10.44 -5.17 -12.90
N ARG A 42 11.51 -5.09 -12.11
CA ARG A 42 12.89 -5.15 -12.62
C ARG A 42 13.11 -6.33 -13.57
N LYS A 43 12.49 -7.46 -13.27
CA LYS A 43 12.63 -8.69 -14.05
C LYS A 43 11.46 -8.93 -15.01
N ASN A 44 10.24 -8.81 -14.51
CA ASN A 44 9.05 -9.29 -15.22
C ASN A 44 8.41 -8.21 -16.10
N SER A 45 8.74 -6.94 -15.89
CA SER A 45 8.27 -5.82 -16.70
C SER A 45 9.36 -4.73 -16.82
N PRO A 46 10.51 -5.06 -17.42
CA PRO A 46 11.62 -4.13 -17.53
C PRO A 46 11.21 -2.90 -18.32
N GLY A 47 11.40 -1.73 -17.72
CA GLY A 47 10.97 -0.45 -18.28
C GLY A 47 9.76 0.15 -17.56
N THR A 48 8.98 -0.61 -16.80
CA THR A 48 8.00 -0.04 -15.86
C THR A 48 8.75 0.77 -14.80
N LYS A 49 8.36 2.03 -14.64
CA LYS A 49 8.93 2.91 -13.62
C LYS A 49 8.09 2.79 -12.35
N VAL A 50 8.75 2.43 -11.25
CA VAL A 50 8.16 2.40 -9.91
C VAL A 50 8.68 3.62 -9.15
N ILE A 51 7.81 4.53 -8.75
CA ILE A 51 8.14 5.87 -8.24
C ILE A 51 7.52 6.04 -6.87
N MET A 52 8.33 6.39 -5.85
CA MET A 52 7.83 6.69 -4.51
C MET A 52 7.67 8.19 -4.34
N VAL A 53 6.46 8.64 -3.99
CA VAL A 53 6.14 10.00 -3.57
C VAL A 53 6.03 10.00 -2.06
N SER A 54 6.97 10.63 -1.39
CA SER A 54 7.10 10.60 0.06
C SER A 54 7.90 11.78 0.57
N GLU A 55 8.23 11.76 1.84
CA GLU A 55 9.13 12.71 2.48
C GLU A 55 10.07 12.02 3.46
N THR A 56 11.28 12.58 3.61
CA THR A 56 12.27 12.19 4.60
C THR A 56 12.99 13.43 5.14
N GLY A 57 13.69 13.30 6.23
CA GLY A 57 14.70 14.28 6.64
C GLY A 57 15.88 14.32 5.66
N SER A 58 16.60 15.44 5.66
CA SER A 58 17.91 15.55 4.98
C SER A 58 19.03 15.06 5.90
N ASP A 59 18.89 13.85 6.42
CA ASP A 59 19.77 13.20 7.36
C ASP A 59 20.27 11.85 6.84
N HIS A 60 21.15 11.21 7.58
CA HIS A 60 21.74 9.93 7.19
C HIS A 60 20.71 8.79 7.13
N VAL A 61 19.66 8.83 7.96
CA VAL A 61 18.57 7.85 7.90
C VAL A 61 17.78 7.98 6.60
N GLY A 62 17.52 9.22 6.17
CA GLY A 62 16.90 9.47 4.87
C GLY A 62 17.77 9.02 3.69
N ASP A 63 19.12 9.09 3.82
CA ASP A 63 20.03 8.54 2.81
C ASP A 63 19.92 7.01 2.75
N ILE A 64 19.83 6.34 3.88
CA ILE A 64 19.60 4.87 3.94
C ILE A 64 18.30 4.50 3.23
N VAL A 65 17.19 5.20 3.55
CA VAL A 65 15.88 4.93 2.96
C VAL A 65 15.89 5.11 1.44
N THR A 66 16.43 6.24 0.94
CA THR A 66 16.46 6.52 -0.51
C THR A 66 17.41 5.60 -1.27
N SER A 67 18.56 5.27 -0.69
CA SER A 67 19.49 4.30 -1.29
C SER A 67 18.89 2.90 -1.36
N PHE A 68 18.12 2.51 -0.35
CA PHE A 68 17.41 1.24 -0.36
C PHE A 68 16.33 1.16 -1.45
N MET A 69 15.58 2.26 -1.68
CA MET A 69 14.64 2.35 -2.80
C MET A 69 15.34 2.08 -4.13
N GLU A 70 16.42 2.81 -4.40
CA GLU A 70 17.16 2.72 -5.66
C GLU A 70 17.75 1.33 -5.88
N ALA A 71 18.30 0.71 -4.83
CA ALA A 71 18.80 -0.67 -4.88
C ALA A 71 17.70 -1.69 -5.24
N ASN A 72 16.45 -1.36 -4.95
CA ASN A 72 15.28 -2.20 -5.24
C ASN A 72 14.45 -1.72 -6.46
N ASN A 73 15.04 -0.94 -7.35
CA ASN A 73 14.40 -0.44 -8.58
C ASN A 73 13.19 0.48 -8.33
N VAL A 74 13.17 1.17 -7.19
CA VAL A 74 12.17 2.20 -6.86
C VAL A 74 12.84 3.56 -6.97
N ARG A 75 12.26 4.45 -7.76
CA ARG A 75 12.79 5.80 -7.99
C ARG A 75 12.45 6.71 -6.81
N SER A 76 13.43 7.47 -6.36
CA SER A 76 13.34 8.37 -5.20
C SER A 76 13.26 9.86 -5.59
N GLU A 77 13.21 10.20 -6.89
CA GLU A 77 13.18 11.59 -7.37
C GLU A 77 11.97 12.41 -6.90
N ALA A 78 10.90 11.73 -6.46
CA ALA A 78 9.70 12.35 -5.89
C ALA A 78 9.66 12.29 -4.35
N VAL A 79 10.74 11.90 -3.70
CA VAL A 79 10.89 11.96 -2.25
C VAL A 79 11.38 13.34 -1.85
N THR A 80 10.56 14.08 -1.10
CA THR A 80 10.95 15.38 -0.55
C THR A 80 11.96 15.18 0.58
N ARG A 81 13.16 15.76 0.43
CA ARG A 81 14.17 15.81 1.48
C ARG A 81 14.02 17.13 2.25
N ASN A 82 13.55 17.05 3.50
CA ASN A 82 13.26 18.24 4.31
C ASN A 82 14.48 18.64 5.14
N PRO A 83 15.13 19.80 4.88
CA PRO A 83 16.25 20.27 5.68
C PRO A 83 15.80 20.60 7.11
N GLY A 84 16.63 20.20 8.08
CA GLY A 84 16.38 20.48 9.50
C GLY A 84 15.32 19.61 10.17
N THR A 85 14.77 18.61 9.46
CA THR A 85 13.93 17.55 10.02
C THR A 85 14.67 16.24 10.09
N GLN A 86 14.26 15.39 11.00
CA GLN A 86 14.73 14.02 11.12
C GLN A 86 13.78 13.07 10.38
N THR A 87 14.36 12.07 9.71
CA THR A 87 13.59 10.98 9.12
C THR A 87 12.89 10.18 10.22
N HIS A 88 11.66 9.79 9.98
CA HIS A 88 10.86 9.04 10.95
C HIS A 88 11.50 7.68 11.26
N ILE A 89 11.49 7.34 12.54
CA ILE A 89 11.94 6.04 13.04
C ILE A 89 10.79 5.40 13.79
N SER A 90 10.60 4.11 13.60
CA SER A 90 9.75 3.31 14.45
C SER A 90 10.57 2.25 15.19
N LEU A 91 10.21 1.97 16.43
CA LEU A 91 10.73 0.85 17.21
C LEU A 91 9.66 -0.24 17.21
N ALA A 92 9.99 -1.40 16.68
CA ALA A 92 9.12 -2.57 16.62
C ALA A 92 9.60 -3.60 17.65
N PHE A 93 8.88 -3.75 18.75
CA PHE A 93 9.16 -4.72 19.81
C PHE A 93 8.39 -6.00 19.52
N LEU A 94 9.10 -7.07 19.17
CA LEU A 94 8.50 -8.38 18.89
C LEU A 94 8.28 -9.15 20.19
N ASP A 95 7.05 -9.63 20.40
CA ASP A 95 6.74 -10.60 21.45
C ASP A 95 7.17 -12.03 21.04
N LYS A 96 6.89 -13.01 21.93
CA LYS A 96 7.25 -14.42 21.71
C LYS A 96 6.53 -15.06 20.52
N ASP A 97 5.39 -14.49 20.11
CA ASP A 97 4.57 -14.93 19.00
C ASP A 97 4.84 -14.11 17.74
N ASN A 98 5.91 -13.29 17.74
CA ASN A 98 6.32 -12.37 16.69
C ASN A 98 5.28 -11.26 16.35
N ASN A 99 4.37 -10.93 17.27
CA ASN A 99 3.54 -9.75 17.13
C ASN A 99 4.34 -8.51 17.51
N ALA A 100 4.25 -7.47 16.69
CA ALA A 100 4.99 -6.23 16.91
C ALA A 100 4.16 -5.19 17.67
N GLN A 101 4.74 -4.62 18.73
CA GLN A 101 4.28 -3.37 19.33
C GLN A 101 5.16 -2.24 18.79
N TYR A 102 4.52 -1.16 18.30
CA TYR A 102 5.24 -0.07 17.67
C TYR A 102 5.25 1.19 18.54
N GLU A 103 6.43 1.80 18.65
CA GLU A 103 6.61 3.17 19.11
C GLU A 103 7.18 4.03 17.99
N PHE A 104 6.56 5.19 17.73
CA PHE A 104 6.95 6.05 16.62
C PHE A 104 7.67 7.31 17.11
N TYR A 105 8.81 7.57 16.55
CA TYR A 105 9.60 8.79 16.75
C TYR A 105 9.54 9.63 15.46
N LYS A 106 8.63 10.60 15.48
CA LYS A 106 8.33 11.44 14.32
C LYS A 106 8.65 12.89 14.63
N ASP A 107 9.44 13.53 13.78
CA ASP A 107 9.61 14.97 13.82
C ASP A 107 8.52 15.63 12.97
N HIS A 108 7.53 16.23 13.65
CA HIS A 108 6.38 16.84 13.00
C HIS A 108 6.57 18.33 12.66
N ALA A 109 7.68 18.95 13.06
CA ALA A 109 7.80 20.41 13.05
C ALA A 109 7.87 21.02 11.64
N SER A 110 8.31 20.25 10.64
CA SER A 110 8.57 20.78 9.30
C SER A 110 8.30 19.80 8.14
N ALA A 111 7.68 18.64 8.46
CA ALA A 111 7.36 17.65 7.44
C ALA A 111 6.27 18.19 6.51
N SER A 112 6.58 18.37 5.25
CA SER A 112 5.62 18.72 4.20
C SER A 112 6.14 18.32 2.84
N LEU A 113 5.27 17.67 2.06
CA LEU A 113 5.52 17.52 0.62
C LEU A 113 5.68 18.90 0.00
N LYS A 114 6.67 19.07 -0.85
CA LYS A 114 6.86 20.34 -1.53
C LYS A 114 5.95 20.48 -2.72
N GLU A 115 5.38 21.66 -2.90
CA GLU A 115 4.50 21.98 -4.04
C GLU A 115 5.18 21.73 -5.39
N ASP A 116 6.50 21.92 -5.48
CA ASP A 116 7.27 21.62 -6.69
C ASP A 116 7.30 20.14 -7.04
N VAL A 117 7.27 19.23 -6.05
CA VAL A 117 7.14 17.78 -6.29
C VAL A 117 5.76 17.48 -6.84
N VAL A 118 4.70 18.00 -6.20
CA VAL A 118 3.31 17.80 -6.66
C VAL A 118 3.12 18.35 -8.07
N SER A 119 3.66 19.52 -8.37
CA SER A 119 3.52 20.15 -9.70
C SER A 119 4.22 19.36 -10.80
N ARG A 120 5.34 18.71 -10.51
CA ARG A 120 6.13 17.92 -11.48
C ARG A 120 5.61 16.51 -11.71
N MET A 121 4.68 16.02 -10.87
CA MET A 121 4.10 14.69 -11.08
C MET A 121 3.25 14.68 -12.35
N ASP A 122 3.66 13.81 -13.28
CA ASP A 122 3.04 13.65 -14.59
C ASP A 122 2.43 12.24 -14.67
N PHE A 123 1.14 12.18 -14.35
CA PHE A 123 0.36 10.96 -14.46
C PHE A 123 -0.17 10.83 -15.89
N GLU A 124 -0.16 9.62 -16.39
CA GLU A 124 -0.73 9.26 -17.69
C GLU A 124 -1.91 8.29 -17.51
N LYS A 125 -2.71 8.17 -18.57
CA LYS A 125 -3.81 7.19 -18.59
C LYS A 125 -3.27 5.79 -18.29
N ASP A 126 -3.99 5.06 -17.45
CA ASP A 126 -3.69 3.70 -17.02
C ASP A 126 -2.43 3.53 -16.15
N ASP A 127 -1.73 4.61 -15.76
CA ASP A 127 -0.74 4.53 -14.69
C ASP A 127 -1.40 3.98 -13.41
N LEU A 128 -0.64 3.28 -12.57
CA LEU A 128 -1.14 2.73 -11.31
C LEU A 128 -0.73 3.63 -10.15
N VAL A 129 -1.66 3.96 -9.27
CA VAL A 129 -1.41 4.78 -8.08
C VAL A 129 -1.84 4.02 -6.84
N LEU A 130 -0.89 3.69 -5.96
CA LEU A 130 -1.13 3.13 -4.64
C LEU A 130 -0.94 4.22 -3.59
N PHE A 131 -1.91 4.38 -2.71
CA PHE A 131 -1.78 5.29 -1.58
C PHE A 131 -2.57 4.78 -0.38
N GLY A 132 -2.27 5.29 0.83
CA GLY A 132 -3.02 4.82 1.97
C GLY A 132 -2.46 5.24 3.32
N SER A 133 -2.93 4.52 4.35
CA SER A 133 -2.57 4.70 5.75
C SER A 133 -2.82 6.13 6.25
N TYR A 134 -2.25 6.47 7.40
CA TYR A 134 -2.40 7.80 8.00
C TYR A 134 -1.83 8.93 7.11
N PHE A 135 -0.82 8.64 6.30
CA PHE A 135 -0.25 9.61 5.37
C PHE A 135 -1.31 10.21 4.42
N ALA A 136 -2.22 9.36 3.95
CA ALA A 136 -3.29 9.76 3.03
C ALA A 136 -4.37 10.66 3.65
N ILE A 137 -4.53 10.58 4.97
CA ILE A 137 -5.58 11.30 5.70
C ILE A 137 -5.02 12.38 6.64
N ASN A 138 -3.70 12.48 6.77
CA ASN A 138 -3.03 13.43 7.65
C ASN A 138 -3.42 14.88 7.26
N PRO A 139 -4.03 15.66 8.17
CA PRO A 139 -4.49 17.03 7.87
C PRO A 139 -3.38 17.95 7.36
N ARG A 140 -2.13 17.74 7.80
CA ARG A 140 -0.98 18.56 7.37
C ARG A 140 -0.57 18.32 5.91
N LEU A 141 -0.79 17.10 5.41
CA LEU A 141 -0.43 16.68 4.05
C LEU A 141 -1.64 16.72 3.10
N ARG A 142 -2.85 16.88 3.64
CA ARG A 142 -4.09 16.65 2.91
C ARG A 142 -4.18 17.43 1.60
N SER A 143 -3.83 18.69 1.58
CA SER A 143 -3.89 19.52 0.38
C SER A 143 -3.01 18.98 -0.75
N TYR A 144 -1.81 18.51 -0.42
CA TYR A 144 -0.87 17.92 -1.39
C TYR A 144 -1.33 16.55 -1.87
N VAL A 145 -1.72 15.67 -0.93
CA VAL A 145 -2.22 14.33 -1.27
C VAL A 145 -3.45 14.44 -2.16
N ARG A 146 -4.42 15.28 -1.79
CA ARG A 146 -5.61 15.54 -2.60
C ARG A 146 -5.24 16.02 -4.01
N SER A 147 -4.34 17.00 -4.12
CA SER A 147 -3.91 17.50 -5.43
C SER A 147 -3.26 16.43 -6.30
N LEU A 148 -2.46 15.52 -5.72
CA LEU A 148 -1.88 14.38 -6.43
C LEU A 148 -2.96 13.41 -6.93
N LEU A 149 -3.93 13.09 -6.06
CA LEU A 149 -5.02 12.17 -6.41
C LEU A 149 -5.95 12.75 -7.49
N GLU A 150 -6.30 14.03 -7.40
CA GLU A 150 -7.07 14.73 -8.43
C GLU A 150 -6.34 14.75 -9.79
N LYS A 151 -5.02 15.00 -9.79
CA LYS A 151 -4.21 14.93 -11.01
C LYS A 151 -4.21 13.53 -11.60
N ALA A 152 -4.02 12.48 -10.78
CA ALA A 152 -4.04 11.09 -11.21
C ALA A 152 -5.41 10.69 -11.77
N HIS A 153 -6.48 11.05 -11.04
CA HIS A 153 -7.85 10.79 -11.46
C HIS A 153 -8.18 11.45 -12.83
N ASN A 154 -7.83 12.74 -12.96
CA ASN A 154 -8.07 13.50 -14.21
C ASN A 154 -7.22 12.99 -15.38
N ALA A 155 -6.05 12.39 -15.12
CA ALA A 155 -5.23 11.74 -16.13
C ALA A 155 -5.77 10.37 -16.57
N GLY A 156 -6.74 9.81 -15.86
CA GLY A 156 -7.26 8.47 -16.11
C GLY A 156 -6.37 7.35 -15.56
N ALA A 157 -5.58 7.63 -14.52
CA ALA A 157 -4.82 6.61 -13.81
C ALA A 157 -5.74 5.68 -13.02
N VAL A 158 -5.30 4.45 -12.78
CA VAL A 158 -5.97 3.48 -11.89
C VAL A 158 -5.52 3.75 -10.47
N ILE A 159 -6.45 4.06 -9.59
CA ILE A 159 -6.19 4.48 -8.22
C ILE A 159 -6.61 3.39 -7.23
N PHE A 160 -5.65 2.92 -6.44
CA PHE A 160 -5.84 1.91 -5.40
C PHE A 160 -5.59 2.55 -4.04
N TYR A 161 -6.62 2.57 -3.19
CA TYR A 161 -6.56 3.09 -1.83
C TYR A 161 -6.50 1.94 -0.82
N ASP A 162 -5.44 1.89 -0.01
CA ASP A 162 -5.36 1.02 1.16
C ASP A 162 -5.69 1.84 2.41
N ILE A 163 -6.84 1.58 3.01
CA ILE A 163 -7.30 2.30 4.20
C ILE A 163 -6.28 2.18 5.33
N ASN A 164 -5.87 0.96 5.66
CA ASN A 164 -4.84 0.64 6.65
C ASN A 164 -4.92 1.55 7.89
N PHE A 165 -6.13 1.64 8.48
CA PHE A 165 -6.41 2.50 9.62
C PHE A 165 -6.04 1.80 10.93
N ARG A 166 -5.20 2.43 11.73
CA ARG A 166 -4.68 1.83 12.96
C ARG A 166 -5.38 2.39 14.19
N LYS A 167 -5.52 1.56 15.22
CA LYS A 167 -6.14 1.89 16.53
C LYS A 167 -5.61 3.18 17.14
N ASN A 168 -4.30 3.46 17.02
CA ASN A 168 -3.68 4.66 17.57
C ASN A 168 -4.17 5.96 16.94
N HIS A 169 -4.86 5.91 15.78
CA HIS A 169 -5.44 7.07 15.10
C HIS A 169 -6.95 7.24 15.35
N GLN A 170 -7.57 6.41 16.22
CA GLN A 170 -9.01 6.53 16.53
C GLN A 170 -9.38 7.90 17.12
N ASN A 171 -8.47 8.53 17.87
CA ASN A 171 -8.72 9.86 18.43
C ASN A 171 -8.79 10.95 17.36
N ASP A 172 -8.16 10.74 16.21
CA ASP A 172 -8.12 11.68 15.09
C ASP A 172 -9.28 11.43 14.09
N LEU A 173 -10.09 10.38 14.32
CA LEU A 173 -11.09 9.92 13.36
C LEU A 173 -12.10 11.01 13.01
N THR A 174 -12.57 11.78 13.99
CA THR A 174 -13.54 12.87 13.73
C THR A 174 -12.99 13.92 12.76
N GLU A 175 -11.69 14.20 12.81
CA GLU A 175 -11.02 15.17 11.93
C GLU A 175 -10.70 14.57 10.56
N THR A 176 -10.39 13.26 10.52
CA THR A 176 -9.83 12.61 9.31
C THR A 176 -10.86 11.81 8.51
N PHE A 177 -12.06 11.58 9.04
CA PHE A 177 -13.07 10.73 8.40
C PHE A 177 -13.50 11.23 7.02
N SER A 178 -13.71 12.55 6.88
CA SER A 178 -14.04 13.15 5.58
C SER A 178 -12.94 12.94 4.53
N ASN A 179 -11.67 12.84 4.96
CA ASN A 179 -10.55 12.55 4.08
C ASN A 179 -10.58 11.08 3.61
N ILE A 180 -11.01 10.16 4.49
CA ILE A 180 -11.21 8.74 4.12
C ILE A 180 -12.28 8.63 3.05
N GLU A 181 -13.46 9.25 3.27
CA GLU A 181 -14.55 9.23 2.31
C GLU A 181 -14.14 9.81 0.94
N GLU A 182 -13.43 10.95 0.94
CA GLU A 182 -12.96 11.56 -0.29
C GLU A 182 -11.94 10.67 -1.02
N ASN A 183 -11.03 10.01 -0.29
CA ASN A 183 -10.10 9.05 -0.86
C ASN A 183 -10.85 7.87 -1.51
N CYS A 184 -11.87 7.33 -0.84
CA CYS A 184 -12.69 6.26 -1.40
C CYS A 184 -13.35 6.66 -2.72
N ARG A 185 -13.94 7.87 -2.79
CA ARG A 185 -14.62 8.38 -3.99
C ARG A 185 -13.67 8.63 -5.17
N LEU A 186 -12.40 8.90 -4.91
CA LEU A 186 -11.38 9.12 -5.96
C LEU A 186 -10.75 7.81 -6.43
N SER A 187 -11.01 6.69 -5.76
CA SER A 187 -10.33 5.42 -6.00
C SER A 187 -11.17 4.46 -6.84
N ASP A 188 -10.49 3.68 -7.68
CA ASP A 188 -11.10 2.59 -8.45
C ASP A 188 -11.21 1.31 -7.61
N PHE A 189 -10.24 1.12 -6.72
CA PHE A 189 -10.22 0.02 -5.76
C PHE A 189 -9.97 0.58 -4.36
N VAL A 190 -10.74 0.12 -3.40
CA VAL A 190 -10.52 0.41 -1.98
C VAL A 190 -10.28 -0.91 -1.26
N ARG A 191 -9.19 -1.01 -0.53
CA ARG A 191 -8.86 -2.17 0.30
C ARG A 191 -8.82 -1.77 1.77
N GLY A 192 -9.34 -2.62 2.63
CA GLY A 192 -9.17 -2.56 4.07
C GLY A 192 -9.26 -3.96 4.67
N SER A 193 -8.72 -4.14 5.88
CA SER A 193 -8.98 -5.34 6.67
C SER A 193 -10.24 -5.20 7.51
N THR A 194 -10.83 -6.31 7.93
CA THR A 194 -11.95 -6.28 8.89
C THR A 194 -11.56 -5.60 10.20
N GLU A 195 -10.27 -5.59 10.57
CA GLU A 195 -9.77 -4.85 11.72
C GLU A 195 -9.81 -3.33 11.48
N ASP A 196 -9.39 -2.86 10.31
CA ASP A 196 -9.46 -1.44 9.91
C ASP A 196 -10.91 -0.94 10.00
N PHE A 197 -11.83 -1.69 9.42
CA PHE A 197 -13.25 -1.35 9.41
C PHE A 197 -13.89 -1.45 10.81
N GLY A 198 -13.41 -2.38 11.65
CA GLY A 198 -13.78 -2.46 13.05
C GLY A 198 -13.46 -1.18 13.81
N TYR A 199 -12.32 -0.55 13.53
CA TYR A 199 -11.95 0.75 14.12
C TYR A 199 -12.75 1.91 13.54
N LEU A 200 -13.11 1.86 12.25
CA LEU A 200 -13.83 2.94 11.56
C LEU A 200 -15.33 2.92 11.84
N PHE A 201 -15.94 1.74 11.78
CA PHE A 201 -17.41 1.59 11.76
C PHE A 201 -17.98 0.76 12.94
N GLY A 202 -17.09 0.13 13.72
CA GLY A 202 -17.50 -0.72 14.84
C GLY A 202 -18.02 -2.09 14.44
N THR A 203 -17.89 -2.47 13.17
CA THR A 203 -18.25 -3.80 12.65
C THR A 203 -17.10 -4.42 11.87
N SER A 204 -17.00 -5.75 11.93
CA SER A 204 -16.02 -6.55 11.19
C SER A 204 -16.70 -7.51 10.19
N ASP A 205 -18.01 -7.39 10.00
CA ASP A 205 -18.76 -8.17 9.00
C ASP A 205 -18.63 -7.52 7.63
N PRO A 206 -18.04 -8.20 6.62
CA PRO A 206 -17.77 -7.59 5.31
C PRO A 206 -19.03 -7.13 4.57
N GLN A 207 -20.16 -7.86 4.73
CA GLN A 207 -21.42 -7.50 4.11
C GLN A 207 -21.99 -6.22 4.74
N GLU A 208 -21.96 -6.13 6.08
CA GLU A 208 -22.40 -4.94 6.80
C GLU A 208 -21.53 -3.73 6.49
N ILE A 209 -20.19 -3.92 6.40
CA ILE A 209 -19.23 -2.88 6.00
C ILE A 209 -19.60 -2.33 4.62
N TYR A 210 -19.82 -3.23 3.64
CA TYR A 210 -20.12 -2.79 2.28
C TYR A 210 -21.47 -2.09 2.20
N GLU A 211 -22.55 -2.76 2.57
CA GLU A 211 -23.92 -2.22 2.42
C GLU A 211 -24.17 -0.99 3.31
N GLY A 212 -23.63 -0.98 4.52
CA GLY A 212 -23.86 0.10 5.50
C GLY A 212 -22.98 1.33 5.28
N HIS A 213 -21.78 1.17 4.71
CA HIS A 213 -20.79 2.25 4.74
C HIS A 213 -20.07 2.50 3.42
N MET A 214 -19.72 1.45 2.65
CA MET A 214 -18.78 1.59 1.54
C MET A 214 -19.45 1.67 0.16
N LYS A 215 -20.62 1.11 -0.02
CA LYS A 215 -21.33 1.00 -1.30
C LYS A 215 -21.54 2.34 -2.02
N SER A 216 -21.74 3.42 -1.27
CA SER A 216 -21.89 4.77 -1.84
C SER A 216 -20.59 5.52 -2.02
N LEU A 217 -19.48 4.95 -1.55
CA LEU A 217 -18.16 5.60 -1.52
C LEU A 217 -17.20 5.04 -2.56
N CYS A 218 -17.28 3.76 -2.88
CA CYS A 218 -16.37 3.12 -3.82
C CYS A 218 -17.08 2.07 -4.67
N SER A 219 -16.61 1.92 -5.92
CA SER A 219 -17.17 0.94 -6.86
C SER A 219 -16.66 -0.48 -6.57
N ASN A 220 -15.43 -0.63 -6.07
CA ASN A 220 -14.83 -1.94 -5.81
C ASN A 220 -14.19 -1.93 -4.42
N LEU A 221 -14.76 -2.71 -3.49
CA LEU A 221 -14.22 -2.93 -2.15
C LEU A 221 -13.55 -4.30 -2.07
N ILE A 222 -12.33 -4.32 -1.53
CA ILE A 222 -11.55 -5.51 -1.20
C ILE A 222 -11.44 -5.59 0.32
N CYS A 223 -12.11 -6.55 0.94
CA CYS A 223 -12.09 -6.75 2.38
C CYS A 223 -11.26 -7.99 2.73
N THR A 224 -10.15 -7.81 3.46
CA THR A 224 -9.28 -8.90 3.88
C THR A 224 -9.53 -9.27 5.35
N GLN A 225 -9.39 -10.56 5.70
CA GLN A 225 -9.76 -11.09 7.02
C GLN A 225 -8.63 -11.93 7.65
N GLY A 226 -7.39 -11.56 7.45
CA GLY A 226 -6.24 -12.35 7.91
C GLY A 226 -6.21 -13.73 7.24
N ALA A 227 -6.41 -14.80 8.01
CA ALA A 227 -6.51 -16.17 7.48
C ALA A 227 -7.91 -16.52 6.91
N GLY A 228 -8.89 -15.64 7.10
CA GLY A 228 -10.22 -15.77 6.50
C GLY A 228 -10.22 -15.40 5.02
N PRO A 229 -11.35 -15.58 4.32
CA PRO A 229 -11.45 -15.31 2.89
C PRO A 229 -11.24 -13.83 2.58
N VAL A 230 -10.83 -13.55 1.34
CA VAL A 230 -10.86 -12.21 0.77
C VAL A 230 -12.23 -12.00 0.12
N GLU A 231 -12.96 -11.00 0.60
CA GLU A 231 -14.27 -10.64 0.07
C GLU A 231 -14.14 -9.47 -0.88
N ILE A 232 -14.72 -9.60 -2.06
CA ILE A 232 -14.78 -8.55 -3.09
C ILE A 232 -16.23 -8.14 -3.28
N PHE A 233 -16.48 -6.86 -3.17
CA PHE A 233 -17.78 -6.27 -3.48
C PHE A 233 -17.63 -5.30 -4.63
N THR A 234 -18.44 -5.47 -5.65
CA THR A 234 -18.61 -4.52 -6.74
C THR A 234 -20.07 -4.03 -6.78
N GLU A 235 -20.42 -3.17 -7.71
CA GLU A 235 -21.79 -2.74 -7.87
C GLU A 235 -22.76 -3.93 -8.07
N ASP A 236 -22.32 -4.94 -8.85
CA ASP A 236 -23.17 -6.05 -9.30
C ASP A 236 -22.79 -7.41 -8.69
N LYS A 237 -21.62 -7.52 -8.01
CA LYS A 237 -21.09 -8.82 -7.57
C LYS A 237 -20.62 -8.79 -6.12
N HIS A 238 -20.74 -9.97 -5.50
CA HIS A 238 -20.02 -10.32 -4.28
C HIS A 238 -19.28 -11.64 -4.53
N LEU A 239 -17.94 -11.61 -4.43
CA LEU A 239 -17.08 -12.76 -4.65
C LEU A 239 -16.27 -13.03 -3.37
N SER A 240 -16.09 -14.30 -3.04
CA SER A 240 -15.34 -14.75 -1.87
C SER A 240 -14.24 -15.71 -2.29
N PHE A 241 -12.99 -15.41 -1.93
CA PHE A 241 -11.81 -16.20 -2.29
C PHE A 241 -11.14 -16.73 -1.03
N PRO A 242 -11.01 -18.06 -0.88
CA PRO A 242 -10.36 -18.65 0.29
C PRO A 242 -8.86 -18.31 0.30
N VAL A 243 -8.32 -18.10 1.50
CA VAL A 243 -6.88 -17.95 1.72
C VAL A 243 -6.29 -19.34 1.99
N GLU A 244 -5.20 -19.67 1.29
CA GLU A 244 -4.45 -20.89 1.51
C GLU A 244 -3.81 -20.87 2.91
N ASP A 245 -3.89 -21.98 3.63
CA ASP A 245 -3.22 -22.15 4.92
C ASP A 245 -1.71 -22.37 4.73
N TYR A 246 -0.88 -21.72 5.52
CA TYR A 246 0.58 -21.85 5.48
C TYR A 246 1.23 -21.47 6.82
N ASP A 247 2.42 -22.00 7.05
CA ASP A 247 3.22 -21.66 8.22
C ASP A 247 3.65 -20.19 8.15
N THR A 248 3.28 -19.41 9.15
CA THR A 248 3.56 -17.98 9.24
C THR A 248 4.71 -17.70 10.20
N VAL A 249 5.70 -16.94 9.74
CA VAL A 249 6.81 -16.41 10.54
C VAL A 249 6.47 -15.03 11.11
N SER A 250 5.84 -14.19 10.29
CA SER A 250 5.41 -12.83 10.65
C SER A 250 4.24 -12.42 9.76
N THR A 251 3.29 -11.67 10.30
CA THR A 251 2.19 -11.07 9.50
C THR A 251 2.47 -9.64 9.10
N ILE A 252 3.63 -9.08 9.50
CA ILE A 252 4.01 -7.71 9.18
C ILE A 252 4.21 -7.56 7.67
N GLY A 253 3.57 -6.56 7.08
CA GLY A 253 3.66 -6.30 5.64
C GLY A 253 2.79 -7.21 4.76
N ALA A 254 1.99 -8.14 5.33
CA ALA A 254 1.10 -9.01 4.56
C ALA A 254 0.11 -8.21 3.70
N GLY A 255 -0.57 -7.23 4.30
CA GLY A 255 -1.50 -6.34 3.60
C GLY A 255 -0.81 -5.47 2.54
N ASP A 256 0.37 -4.94 2.88
CA ASP A 256 1.18 -4.13 1.96
C ASP A 256 1.54 -4.93 0.71
N ASN A 257 1.92 -6.18 0.90
CA ASN A 257 2.30 -7.07 -0.19
C ASN A 257 1.10 -7.66 -0.94
N PHE A 258 -0.05 -7.79 -0.30
CA PHE A 258 -1.30 -8.03 -1.01
C PHE A 258 -1.56 -6.91 -2.04
N ASN A 259 -1.42 -5.66 -1.63
CA ASN A 259 -1.57 -4.51 -2.53
C ASN A 259 -0.55 -4.56 -3.68
N ALA A 260 0.71 -4.88 -3.38
CA ALA A 260 1.75 -5.02 -4.40
C ALA A 260 1.43 -6.12 -5.42
N GLY A 261 0.99 -7.29 -4.95
CA GLY A 261 0.61 -8.41 -5.82
C GLY A 261 -0.62 -8.09 -6.67
N PHE A 262 -1.60 -7.41 -6.11
CA PHE A 262 -2.79 -6.97 -6.83
C PHE A 262 -2.42 -6.01 -7.98
N LEU A 263 -1.63 -4.97 -7.68
CA LEU A 263 -1.16 -4.01 -8.71
C LEU A 263 -0.26 -4.66 -9.75
N PHE A 264 0.61 -5.59 -9.34
CA PHE A 264 1.42 -6.35 -10.29
C PHE A 264 0.54 -7.20 -11.22
N SER A 265 -0.53 -7.79 -10.70
CA SER A 265 -1.48 -8.58 -11.48
C SER A 265 -2.27 -7.71 -12.48
N LEU A 266 -2.71 -6.50 -12.06
CA LEU A 266 -3.32 -5.52 -12.98
C LEU A 266 -2.38 -5.18 -14.15
N LEU A 267 -1.10 -4.95 -13.84
CA LEU A 267 -0.08 -4.65 -14.84
C LEU A 267 0.15 -5.83 -15.79
N ALA A 268 0.29 -7.04 -15.26
CA ALA A 268 0.62 -8.25 -16.02
C ALA A 268 -0.54 -8.73 -16.90
N GLN A 269 -1.78 -8.51 -16.49
CA GLN A 269 -2.98 -8.81 -17.26
C GLN A 269 -3.37 -7.67 -18.22
N ASP A 270 -2.62 -6.55 -18.22
CA ASP A 270 -2.91 -5.33 -19.01
C ASP A 270 -4.33 -4.77 -18.74
N ILE A 271 -4.78 -4.87 -17.48
CA ILE A 271 -6.08 -4.32 -17.07
C ILE A 271 -5.95 -2.81 -16.99
N CYS A 272 -6.65 -2.13 -17.90
CA CYS A 272 -6.73 -0.68 -18.00
C CYS A 272 -7.93 -0.14 -17.21
N LYS A 273 -7.93 1.17 -16.94
CA LYS A 273 -9.01 1.82 -16.19
C LYS A 273 -10.40 1.54 -16.78
N ASP A 274 -10.53 1.67 -18.08
CA ASP A 274 -11.81 1.47 -18.78
C ASP A 274 -12.32 0.01 -18.73
N GLY A 275 -11.48 -0.95 -18.35
CA GLY A 275 -11.83 -2.36 -18.25
C GLY A 275 -12.15 -2.84 -16.82
N ILE A 276 -12.07 -1.96 -15.83
CA ILE A 276 -12.28 -2.34 -14.42
C ILE A 276 -13.74 -2.75 -14.16
N SER A 277 -14.70 -2.04 -14.74
CA SER A 277 -16.13 -2.36 -14.60
C SER A 277 -16.51 -3.72 -15.19
N ASP A 278 -15.74 -4.21 -16.13
CA ASP A 278 -16.02 -5.42 -16.92
C ASP A 278 -15.20 -6.63 -16.45
N LEU A 279 -14.54 -6.53 -15.29
CA LEU A 279 -13.73 -7.63 -14.76
C LEU A 279 -14.59 -8.88 -14.55
N THR A 280 -14.14 -9.97 -15.18
CA THR A 280 -14.72 -11.30 -15.02
C THR A 280 -14.35 -11.90 -13.65
N ASP A 281 -15.09 -12.91 -13.21
CA ASP A 281 -14.80 -13.62 -11.98
C ASP A 281 -13.42 -14.29 -12.03
N GLU A 282 -12.98 -14.80 -13.20
CA GLU A 282 -11.65 -15.40 -13.42
C GLU A 282 -10.53 -14.35 -13.34
N GLU A 283 -10.77 -13.11 -13.81
CA GLU A 283 -9.80 -12.02 -13.65
C GLU A 283 -9.69 -11.58 -12.20
N TRP A 284 -10.80 -11.49 -11.48
CA TRP A 284 -10.80 -11.23 -10.03
C TRP A 284 -10.06 -12.32 -9.27
N GLU A 285 -10.31 -13.59 -9.56
CA GLU A 285 -9.58 -14.72 -8.98
C GLU A 285 -8.07 -14.57 -9.19
N THR A 286 -7.63 -14.30 -10.42
CA THR A 286 -6.22 -14.10 -10.74
C THR A 286 -5.59 -12.91 -9.99
N LEU A 287 -6.33 -11.82 -9.83
CA LEU A 287 -5.90 -10.64 -9.06
C LEU A 287 -5.68 -11.03 -7.59
N VAL A 288 -6.66 -11.69 -6.97
CA VAL A 288 -6.63 -12.08 -5.55
C VAL A 288 -5.60 -13.18 -5.29
N GLU A 289 -5.50 -14.20 -6.14
CA GLU A 289 -4.49 -15.26 -6.00
C GLU A 289 -3.07 -14.70 -6.09
N THR A 290 -2.82 -13.80 -7.05
CA THR A 290 -1.50 -13.15 -7.18
C THR A 290 -1.20 -12.31 -5.93
N ALA A 291 -2.16 -11.54 -5.45
CA ALA A 291 -2.05 -10.77 -4.22
C ALA A 291 -1.76 -11.67 -3.01
N GLY A 292 -2.47 -12.79 -2.89
CA GLY A 292 -2.26 -13.79 -1.84
C GLY A 292 -0.88 -14.42 -1.87
N ARG A 293 -0.33 -14.72 -3.07
CA ARG A 293 1.04 -15.26 -3.22
C ARG A 293 2.11 -14.29 -2.73
N PHE A 294 1.97 -12.98 -2.98
CA PHE A 294 2.87 -11.96 -2.42
C PHE A 294 2.78 -11.91 -0.90
N SER A 295 1.56 -11.88 -0.34
CA SER A 295 1.35 -11.90 1.11
C SER A 295 1.97 -13.16 1.74
N LYS A 296 1.74 -14.34 1.16
CA LYS A 296 2.29 -15.62 1.63
C LYS A 296 3.81 -15.59 1.69
N ASN A 297 4.48 -15.12 0.62
CA ASN A 297 5.94 -15.03 0.57
C ASN A 297 6.49 -14.17 1.71
N VAL A 298 5.88 -13.01 1.96
CA VAL A 298 6.29 -12.11 3.04
C VAL A 298 5.99 -12.71 4.41
N CYS A 299 4.83 -13.34 4.60
CA CYS A 299 4.48 -13.99 5.86
C CYS A 299 5.40 -15.14 6.25
N GLN A 300 6.09 -15.75 5.30
CA GLN A 300 7.10 -16.80 5.53
C GLN A 300 8.51 -16.25 5.80
N SER A 301 8.65 -14.94 5.96
CA SER A 301 9.90 -14.21 6.16
C SER A 301 9.79 -13.23 7.33
N ILE A 302 10.94 -12.72 7.77
CA ILE A 302 11.03 -11.57 8.69
C ILE A 302 11.08 -10.24 7.97
N PHE A 303 11.16 -10.25 6.62
CA PHE A 303 11.23 -9.06 5.80
C PHE A 303 9.84 -8.63 5.32
N ASN A 304 9.65 -7.34 5.15
CA ASN A 304 8.36 -6.74 4.80
C ASN A 304 8.13 -6.63 3.28
N TYR A 305 8.92 -7.31 2.46
CA TYR A 305 8.84 -7.30 1.00
C TYR A 305 9.30 -8.63 0.42
N VAL A 306 8.80 -8.97 -0.77
CA VAL A 306 9.08 -10.24 -1.45
C VAL A 306 10.58 -10.45 -1.71
N ASP A 307 11.02 -11.70 -1.61
CA ASP A 307 12.41 -12.07 -1.86
C ASP A 307 12.73 -12.22 -3.37
N GLU A 308 14.01 -12.29 -3.67
CA GLU A 308 14.50 -12.42 -5.05
C GLU A 308 14.11 -13.76 -5.69
N ASP A 309 14.05 -14.85 -4.92
CA ASP A 309 13.68 -16.16 -5.43
C ASP A 309 12.20 -16.18 -5.83
N PHE A 310 11.33 -15.57 -5.04
CA PHE A 310 9.93 -15.36 -5.40
C PHE A 310 9.80 -14.58 -6.70
N CYS A 311 10.52 -13.45 -6.83
CA CYS A 311 10.51 -12.64 -8.04
C CYS A 311 11.00 -13.40 -9.27
N ASN A 312 11.92 -14.35 -9.07
CA ASN A 312 12.48 -15.19 -10.13
C ASN A 312 11.51 -16.27 -10.60
N ASN A 313 10.67 -16.79 -9.72
CA ASN A 313 9.83 -17.96 -9.96
C ASN A 313 8.36 -17.62 -10.23
N LEU A 314 7.92 -16.38 -9.93
CA LEU A 314 6.56 -15.97 -10.25
C LEU A 314 6.43 -15.73 -11.76
N SER A 315 5.77 -16.65 -12.45
CA SER A 315 5.29 -16.42 -13.81
C SER A 315 3.77 -16.28 -13.77
N LEU A 316 3.26 -15.15 -14.25
CA LEU A 316 1.85 -15.04 -14.61
C LEU A 316 1.73 -15.45 -16.07
N SER A 317 0.87 -16.42 -16.35
CA SER A 317 0.49 -16.70 -17.73
C SER A 317 -0.30 -15.51 -18.24
N ALA A 318 0.35 -14.65 -19.03
CA ALA A 318 -0.35 -13.57 -19.71
C ALA A 318 -1.38 -14.20 -20.67
N LYS A 319 -2.64 -14.18 -20.28
CA LYS A 319 -3.72 -14.37 -21.26
C LYS A 319 -3.78 -13.06 -22.05
N LYS A 320 -3.39 -13.08 -23.31
CA LYS A 320 -3.61 -11.94 -24.21
C LYS A 320 -5.12 -11.77 -24.38
N ARG A 321 -5.63 -10.61 -23.99
CA ARG A 321 -6.97 -10.13 -24.40
C ARG A 321 -7.07 -9.99 -25.89
#